data_d40eaaef8df17cf4b39bb804fb53e242
#
_entry.id   d40eaaef8df17cf4b39bb804fb53e242
#
_cell.length_a   1.000
_cell.length_b   1.000
_cell.length_c   1.000
_cell.angle_alpha   90.00
_cell.angle_beta   90.00
_cell.angle_gamma   90.00
#
_symmetry.space_group_name_H-M   'P 1'
#
loop_
_entity.id
_entity.type
_entity.pdbx_description
1 polymer ?
#
loop_
_entity_poly.entity_id
_entity_poly.type
_entity_poly.pdbx_seq_one_letter_code
_entity_poly.pdbx_strand_id
1 'polypeptide(L)' 'MTFSQILLNAADDNGTILWSTACQAAKDHGLFDDFRTDYGMTAKFGPVDAGEFLVWLGY' A
#
# COMPACT_ATOMS: atom_id res chain seq x y z
N MET A 1 12.16 13.24 -4.51
CA MET A 1 11.81 11.87 -4.08
C MET A 1 10.70 11.32 -4.95
N THR A 2 10.82 10.07 -5.35
CA THR A 2 9.74 9.40 -6.06
C THR A 2 8.69 8.90 -5.07
N PHE A 3 7.49 8.61 -5.57
CA PHE A 3 6.44 8.05 -4.72
C PHE A 3 6.89 6.73 -4.08
N SER A 4 7.58 5.88 -4.84
CA SER A 4 8.05 4.59 -4.30
C SER A 4 9.02 4.78 -3.14
N GLN A 5 9.91 5.77 -3.20
CA GLN A 5 10.82 6.07 -2.11
C GLN A 5 10.06 6.59 -0.88
N ILE A 6 9.06 7.45 -1.10
CA ILE A 6 8.24 7.97 -0.01
C ILE A 6 7.52 6.82 0.70
N LEU A 7 6.93 5.92 -0.07
CA LEU A 7 6.21 4.78 0.49
C LEU A 7 7.14 3.84 1.26
N LEU A 8 8.30 3.52 0.69
CA LEU A 8 9.28 2.65 1.33
C LEU A 8 9.83 3.27 2.61
N ASN A 9 9.99 4.60 2.64
CA ASN A 9 10.42 5.30 3.84
C ASN A 9 9.34 5.28 4.94
N ALA A 10 8.07 5.16 4.57
CA ALA A 10 6.97 5.04 5.52
C ALA A 10 6.83 3.62 6.07
N ALA A 11 7.50 2.64 5.44
CA ALA A 11 7.45 1.25 5.90
C ALA A 11 8.22 1.10 7.21
N ASP A 12 7.78 0.15 8.04
CA ASP A 12 8.46 -0.17 9.29
C ASP A 12 9.66 -1.11 9.05
N ASP A 13 10.26 -1.60 10.15
CA ASP A 13 11.41 -2.48 10.07
C ASP A 13 11.11 -3.80 9.36
N ASN A 14 9.86 -4.19 9.28
CA ASN A 14 9.43 -5.40 8.57
C ASN A 14 9.12 -5.14 7.10
N GLY A 15 9.24 -3.90 6.64
CA GLY A 15 8.92 -3.52 5.27
C GLY A 15 7.42 -3.41 5.01
N THR A 16 6.63 -3.18 6.05
CA THR A 16 5.18 -3.05 5.92
C THR A 16 4.73 -1.62 6.22
N ILE A 17 3.59 -1.24 5.64
CA ILE A 17 2.95 0.05 5.88
C ILE A 17 1.59 -0.17 6.54
N LEU A 18 1.11 0.85 7.24
CA LEU A 18 -0.20 0.79 7.87
C LEU A 18 -1.29 0.71 6.81
N TRP A 19 -2.40 0.05 7.17
CA TRP A 19 -3.56 -0.02 6.29
C TRP A 19 -4.02 1.37 5.84
N SER A 20 -4.07 2.34 6.77
CA SER A 20 -4.49 3.70 6.46
C SER A 20 -3.57 4.37 5.44
N THR A 21 -2.25 4.11 5.54
CA THR A 21 -1.27 4.63 4.59
C THR A 21 -1.51 4.05 3.20
N ALA A 22 -1.73 2.73 3.13
CA ALA A 22 -2.01 2.05 1.87
C ALA A 22 -3.33 2.55 1.26
N CYS A 23 -4.36 2.74 2.06
CA CYS A 23 -5.64 3.28 1.60
C CYS A 23 -5.48 4.66 0.97
N GLN A 24 -4.72 5.54 1.62
CA GLN A 24 -4.50 6.88 1.10
C GLN A 24 -3.75 6.82 -0.24
N ALA A 25 -2.73 5.99 -0.34
CA ALA A 25 -1.97 5.84 -1.57
C ALA A 25 -2.85 5.30 -2.70
N ALA A 26 -3.71 4.32 -2.39
CA ALA A 26 -4.64 3.77 -3.38
C ALA A 26 -5.64 4.83 -3.86
N LYS A 27 -6.14 5.66 -2.96
CA LYS A 27 -7.03 6.77 -3.31
C LYS A 27 -6.34 7.76 -4.24
N ASP A 28 -5.11 8.11 -3.94
CA ASP A 28 -4.32 9.05 -4.74
C ASP A 28 -4.08 8.53 -6.15
N HIS A 29 -4.06 7.21 -6.33
CA HIS A 29 -3.89 6.57 -7.63
C HIS A 29 -5.21 6.22 -8.31
N GLY A 30 -6.36 6.53 -7.67
CA GLY A 30 -7.66 6.19 -8.22
C GLY A 30 -7.98 4.71 -8.21
N LEU A 31 -7.32 3.94 -7.34
CA LEU A 31 -7.45 2.48 -7.28
C LEU A 31 -8.02 1.99 -5.94
N PHE A 32 -8.67 2.87 -5.20
CA PHE A 32 -9.13 2.53 -3.86
C PHE A 32 -10.12 1.35 -3.85
N ASP A 33 -11.06 1.31 -4.79
CA ASP A 33 -12.04 0.22 -4.85
C ASP A 33 -11.36 -1.11 -5.15
N ASP A 34 -10.41 -1.11 -6.09
CA ASP A 34 -9.64 -2.31 -6.42
C ASP A 34 -8.78 -2.75 -5.24
N PHE A 35 -8.16 -1.78 -4.55
CA PHE A 35 -7.36 -2.07 -3.37
C PHE A 35 -8.20 -2.72 -2.28
N ARG A 36 -9.38 -2.18 -2.03
CA ARG A 36 -10.28 -2.71 -1.01
C ARG A 36 -10.71 -4.13 -1.33
N THR A 37 -10.96 -4.41 -2.61
CA THR A 37 -11.34 -5.74 -3.05
C THR A 37 -10.18 -6.73 -2.91
N ASP A 38 -8.99 -6.34 -3.37
CA ASP A 38 -7.84 -7.25 -3.41
C ASP A 38 -7.23 -7.45 -2.01
N TYR A 39 -7.09 -6.40 -1.24
CA TYR A 39 -6.38 -6.43 0.06
C TYR A 39 -7.31 -6.55 1.25
N GLY A 40 -8.56 -6.14 1.12
CA GLY A 40 -9.53 -6.27 2.21
C GLY A 40 -9.72 -7.71 2.64
N MET A 41 -9.67 -8.64 1.71
CA MET A 41 -9.81 -10.07 2.00
C MET A 41 -8.49 -10.72 2.39
N THR A 42 -7.38 -10.25 1.84
CA THR A 42 -6.06 -10.84 2.06
C THR A 42 -5.38 -10.29 3.31
N ALA A 43 -5.30 -8.98 3.43
CA ALA A 43 -4.64 -8.33 4.57
C ALA A 43 -5.58 -8.14 5.77
N LYS A 44 -6.89 -8.23 5.56
CA LYS A 44 -7.90 -8.09 6.64
C LYS A 44 -7.70 -6.79 7.41
N PHE A 45 -7.45 -5.70 6.70
CA PHE A 45 -7.23 -4.36 7.25
C PHE A 45 -5.98 -4.26 8.12
N GLY A 46 -5.07 -5.25 8.01
CA GLY A 46 -3.80 -5.26 8.71
C GLY A 46 -2.69 -4.59 7.91
N PRO A 47 -1.43 -4.67 8.41
CA PRO A 47 -0.29 -4.11 7.70
C PRO A 47 -0.14 -4.70 6.29
N VAL A 48 0.34 -3.87 5.36
CA VAL A 48 0.51 -4.25 3.96
C VAL A 48 2.00 -4.21 3.62
N ASP A 49 2.49 -5.24 2.92
CA ASP A 49 3.88 -5.25 2.45
C ASP A 49 4.08 -4.14 1.42
N ALA A 50 5.02 -3.22 1.73
CA ALA A 50 5.24 -2.04 0.90
C ALA A 50 5.73 -2.39 -0.50
N GLY A 51 6.63 -3.38 -0.61
CA GLY A 51 7.16 -3.81 -1.90
C GLY A 51 6.09 -4.43 -2.79
N GLU A 52 5.30 -5.34 -2.23
CA GLU A 52 4.20 -5.95 -2.97
C GLU A 52 3.14 -4.92 -3.37
N PHE A 53 2.85 -3.99 -2.48
CA PHE A 53 1.88 -2.94 -2.77
C PHE A 53 2.35 -2.06 -3.92
N LEU A 54 3.64 -1.71 -3.96
CA LEU A 54 4.21 -0.94 -5.07
C LEU A 54 4.06 -1.67 -6.40
N VAL A 55 4.37 -2.97 -6.43
CA VAL A 55 4.21 -3.78 -7.64
C VAL A 55 2.73 -3.80 -8.05
N TRP A 56 1.83 -3.94 -7.10
CA TRP A 56 0.40 -3.93 -7.37
C TRP A 56 -0.05 -2.60 -7.98
N LEU A 57 0.52 -1.48 -7.53
CA LEU A 57 0.23 -0.16 -8.08
C LEU A 57 0.81 0.06 -9.48
N GLY A 58 1.76 -0.78 -9.91
CA GLY A 58 2.39 -0.67 -11.23
C GLY A 58 3.80 -0.11 -11.23
N TYR A 59 4.45 -0.06 -10.07
CA TYR A 59 5.84 0.43 -9.96
C TYR A 59 6.89 -0.65 -10.15
#